data_60f20c56de0355971c300b7c1fc19a3d
#
_entry.id   60f20c56de0355971c300b7c1fc19a3d
#
_cell.length_a   1.000
_cell.length_b   1.000
_cell.length_c   1.000
_cell.angle_alpha   90.00
_cell.angle_beta   90.00
_cell.angle_gamma   90.00
#
_symmetry.space_group_name_H-M   'P 1'
#
loop_
_entity.id
_entity.type
_entity.pdbx_description
1 polymer ?
#
loop_
_entity_poly.entity_id
_entity_poly.type
_entity_poly.pdbx_seq_one_letter_code
_entity_poly.pdbx_strand_id
1 'polypeptide(L)'
;FTTCMVNLSMAAPDVLNGLINIQPRNVSLAEYGGGYYYPDLFASKRADREGLLRSFARIVNVHMQKMGIKAFGFICHKIDSKEALDAYRVFAEELEGIAGMLAVQYSPYNGGYGKVFWVKDRKGNDIPVISARGQIWANQEKEKSGTPSQIAAVINEDATNKIPEGEIAWTIVHAWSRFEKESKDSIVSAPQNSRSPRGVTPVYWCKQLLDKKVQVVPVDELLWRLRIKHINRDSAINSN
;
A
#
# COMPACT_ATOMS: atom_id res chain seq x y z
N PHE A 1 -4.38 5.06 -5.90
CA PHE A 1 -4.23 3.75 -6.53
C PHE A 1 -5.04 3.68 -7.79
N THR A 2 -4.39 3.45 -8.92
CA THR A 2 -5.07 3.02 -10.14
C THR A 2 -4.67 1.57 -10.37
N THR A 3 -5.62 0.67 -10.32
CA THR A 3 -5.40 -0.77 -10.46
C THR A 3 -5.14 -1.22 -11.90
N CYS A 4 -5.04 -0.31 -12.85
CA CYS A 4 -5.00 -0.62 -14.28
C CYS A 4 -4.19 0.40 -15.08
N MET A 5 -3.05 0.86 -14.55
CA MET A 5 -2.22 1.85 -15.24
C MET A 5 -1.80 1.38 -16.64
N VAL A 6 -1.45 0.09 -16.76
CA VAL A 6 -1.12 -0.52 -18.05
C VAL A 6 -2.29 -0.43 -19.01
N ASN A 7 -3.47 -0.90 -18.59
CA ASN A 7 -4.66 -0.88 -19.42
C ASN A 7 -5.11 0.56 -19.72
N LEU A 8 -4.99 1.47 -18.75
CA LEU A 8 -5.31 2.88 -18.95
C LEU A 8 -4.37 3.54 -19.96
N SER A 9 -3.08 3.21 -19.93
CA SER A 9 -2.12 3.73 -20.93
C SER A 9 -2.42 3.31 -22.34
N MET A 10 -3.05 2.15 -22.53
CA MET A 10 -3.44 1.63 -23.84
C MET A 10 -4.81 2.14 -24.29
N ALA A 11 -5.77 2.18 -23.37
CA ALA A 11 -7.16 2.53 -23.69
C ALA A 11 -7.45 4.04 -23.67
N ALA A 12 -6.76 4.79 -22.83
CA ALA A 12 -6.97 6.22 -22.65
C ALA A 12 -5.67 6.94 -22.22
N PRO A 13 -4.66 7.02 -23.11
CA PRO A 13 -3.35 7.59 -22.81
C PRO A 13 -3.43 9.05 -22.33
N ASP A 14 -4.36 9.83 -22.86
CA ASP A 14 -4.55 11.23 -22.45
C ASP A 14 -5.00 11.37 -20.99
N VAL A 15 -5.85 10.43 -20.53
CA VAL A 15 -6.27 10.38 -19.11
C VAL A 15 -5.09 10.04 -18.23
N LEU A 16 -4.26 9.07 -18.61
CA LEU A 16 -3.07 8.72 -17.88
C LEU A 16 -2.07 9.88 -17.82
N ASN A 17 -1.80 10.53 -18.94
CA ASN A 17 -0.92 11.70 -19.01
C ASN A 17 -1.46 12.84 -18.15
N GLY A 18 -2.78 13.07 -18.16
CA GLY A 18 -3.43 14.02 -17.27
C GLY A 18 -3.19 13.71 -15.79
N LEU A 19 -3.36 12.44 -15.37
CA LEU A 19 -3.10 12.01 -14.00
C LEU A 19 -1.65 12.21 -13.59
N ILE A 20 -0.69 11.87 -14.45
CA ILE A 20 0.74 12.05 -14.18
C ILE A 20 1.08 13.55 -14.05
N ASN A 21 0.57 14.38 -14.93
CA ASN A 21 0.86 15.81 -14.96
C ASN A 21 0.27 16.59 -13.78
N ILE A 22 -0.89 16.16 -13.27
CA ILE A 22 -1.53 16.80 -12.10
C ILE A 22 -1.12 16.17 -10.77
N GLN A 23 -0.28 15.15 -10.79
CA GLN A 23 0.16 14.45 -9.58
C GLN A 23 0.88 15.43 -8.64
N PRO A 24 0.36 15.71 -7.44
CA PRO A 24 1.05 16.55 -6.48
C PRO A 24 2.27 15.81 -5.91
N ARG A 25 3.25 16.57 -5.42
CA ARG A 25 4.52 16.03 -4.88
C ARG A 25 4.37 15.03 -3.73
N ASN A 26 3.23 15.07 -3.05
CA ASN A 26 2.92 14.17 -1.93
C ASN A 26 2.05 12.97 -2.34
N VAL A 27 1.96 12.66 -3.62
CA VAL A 27 1.23 11.51 -4.17
C VAL A 27 2.15 10.75 -5.08
N SER A 28 2.22 9.45 -4.93
CA SER A 28 2.88 8.54 -5.86
C SER A 28 1.91 7.52 -6.41
N LEU A 29 2.19 7.08 -7.62
CA LEU A 29 1.41 6.04 -8.27
C LEU A 29 1.95 4.66 -7.88
N ALA A 30 1.03 3.70 -7.73
CA ALA A 30 1.37 2.30 -7.52
C ALA A 30 0.71 1.44 -8.61
N GLU A 31 1.42 0.44 -9.10
CA GLU A 31 0.92 -0.52 -10.08
C GLU A 31 0.41 -1.78 -9.37
N TYR A 32 -0.67 -2.36 -9.88
CA TYR A 32 -1.28 -3.60 -9.37
C TYR A 32 -1.34 -4.71 -10.43
N GLY A 33 -0.47 -4.66 -11.44
CA GLY A 33 -0.36 -5.69 -12.46
C GLY A 33 -1.47 -5.70 -13.52
N GLY A 34 -2.06 -4.53 -13.81
CA GLY A 34 -3.05 -4.38 -14.87
C GLY A 34 -4.44 -4.92 -14.56
N GLY A 35 -4.70 -5.33 -13.32
CA GLY A 35 -6.01 -5.84 -12.91
C GLY A 35 -6.06 -6.38 -11.50
N TYR A 36 -7.23 -6.88 -11.16
CA TYR A 36 -7.51 -7.45 -9.84
C TYR A 36 -7.21 -8.94 -9.86
N TYR A 37 -6.14 -9.38 -9.22
CA TYR A 37 -5.78 -10.78 -9.09
C TYR A 37 -5.15 -11.08 -7.74
N TYR A 38 -5.17 -12.35 -7.36
CA TYR A 38 -4.57 -12.82 -6.10
C TYR A 38 -3.28 -13.58 -6.42
N PRO A 39 -2.10 -13.01 -6.20
CA PRO A 39 -0.84 -13.68 -6.54
C PRO A 39 -0.60 -14.97 -5.74
N ASP A 40 -1.13 -15.07 -4.54
CA ASP A 40 -1.10 -16.30 -3.73
C ASP A 40 -1.97 -17.42 -4.32
N LEU A 41 -3.05 -17.09 -5.00
CA LEU A 41 -3.92 -18.06 -5.69
C LEU A 41 -3.56 -18.26 -7.16
N PHE A 42 -2.79 -17.33 -7.77
CA PHE A 42 -2.44 -17.37 -9.17
C PHE A 42 -1.68 -18.63 -9.52
N ALA A 43 -2.21 -19.39 -10.46
CA ALA A 43 -1.64 -20.66 -10.95
C ALA A 43 -1.28 -21.64 -9.81
N SER A 44 -1.93 -21.57 -8.65
CA SER A 44 -1.60 -22.34 -7.44
C SER A 44 -1.65 -23.87 -7.64
N LYS A 45 -2.45 -24.32 -8.60
CA LYS A 45 -2.59 -25.77 -8.95
C LYS A 45 -1.71 -26.20 -10.11
N ARG A 46 -0.84 -25.32 -10.63
CA ARG A 46 0.01 -25.61 -11.80
C ARG A 46 1.46 -25.87 -11.36
N ALA A 47 2.08 -26.86 -11.97
CA ALA A 47 3.48 -27.18 -11.72
C ALA A 47 4.43 -26.06 -12.18
N ASP A 48 4.07 -25.31 -13.23
CA ASP A 48 4.84 -24.22 -13.81
C ASP A 48 4.54 -22.83 -13.19
N ARG A 49 3.91 -22.79 -11.99
CA ARG A 49 3.46 -21.57 -11.31
C ARG A 49 4.55 -20.50 -11.25
N GLU A 50 5.77 -20.85 -10.85
CA GLU A 50 6.85 -19.87 -10.74
C GLU A 50 7.20 -19.24 -12.09
N GLY A 51 7.27 -20.04 -13.16
CA GLY A 51 7.52 -19.54 -14.52
C GLY A 51 6.44 -18.57 -15.00
N LEU A 52 5.17 -18.85 -14.66
CA LEU A 52 4.05 -17.97 -14.98
C LEU A 52 4.10 -16.66 -14.18
N LEU A 53 4.40 -16.72 -12.89
CA LEU A 53 4.58 -15.53 -12.06
C LEU A 53 5.72 -14.66 -12.57
N ARG A 54 6.88 -15.26 -12.94
CA ARG A 54 8.02 -14.55 -13.53
C ARG A 54 7.66 -13.87 -14.85
N SER A 55 7.00 -14.57 -15.73
CA SER A 55 6.56 -14.02 -17.02
C SER A 55 5.63 -12.82 -16.82
N PHE A 56 4.69 -12.94 -15.89
CA PHE A 56 3.78 -11.85 -15.55
C PHE A 56 4.52 -10.65 -14.92
N ALA A 57 5.41 -10.90 -13.96
CA ALA A 57 6.20 -9.86 -13.31
C ALA A 57 7.09 -9.10 -14.31
N ARG A 58 7.67 -9.77 -15.31
CA ARG A 58 8.43 -9.12 -16.40
C ARG A 58 7.58 -8.19 -17.25
N ILE A 59 6.35 -8.59 -17.58
CA ILE A 59 5.42 -7.72 -18.29
C ILE A 59 5.12 -6.47 -17.46
N VAL A 60 4.82 -6.65 -16.19
CA VAL A 60 4.58 -5.55 -15.24
C VAL A 60 5.81 -4.64 -15.16
N ASN A 61 7.02 -5.20 -15.06
CA ASN A 61 8.27 -4.43 -15.00
C ASN A 61 8.41 -3.50 -16.20
N VAL A 62 8.19 -3.99 -17.43
CA VAL A 62 8.27 -3.16 -18.64
C VAL A 62 7.37 -1.93 -18.54
N HIS A 63 6.16 -2.11 -18.05
CA HIS A 63 5.21 -1.00 -17.92
C HIS A 63 5.58 -0.04 -16.77
N MET A 64 5.99 -0.57 -15.62
CA MET A 64 6.45 0.25 -14.49
C MET A 64 7.66 1.11 -14.87
N GLN A 65 8.63 0.55 -15.60
CA GLN A 65 9.81 1.29 -16.07
C GLN A 65 9.41 2.44 -17.01
N LYS A 66 8.52 2.18 -17.97
CA LYS A 66 8.02 3.22 -18.90
C LYS A 66 7.31 4.37 -18.20
N MET A 67 6.61 4.09 -17.10
CA MET A 67 5.83 5.07 -16.35
C MET A 67 6.57 5.66 -15.15
N GLY A 68 7.78 5.20 -14.84
CA GLY A 68 8.54 5.64 -13.67
C GLY A 68 7.92 5.26 -12.34
N ILE A 69 7.03 4.23 -12.29
CA ILE A 69 6.37 3.78 -11.06
C ILE A 69 7.36 2.97 -10.23
N LYS A 70 7.44 3.30 -8.92
CA LYS A 70 8.39 2.69 -7.98
C LYS A 70 7.74 1.83 -6.90
N ALA A 71 6.42 1.77 -6.83
CA ALA A 71 5.68 0.95 -5.88
C ALA A 71 4.78 -0.04 -6.62
N PHE A 72 4.85 -1.31 -6.24
CA PHE A 72 3.97 -2.36 -6.74
C PHE A 72 3.05 -2.87 -5.64
N GLY A 73 1.81 -3.19 -5.96
CA GLY A 73 0.82 -3.65 -5.00
C GLY A 73 0.27 -5.04 -5.32
N PHE A 74 -0.04 -5.78 -4.27
CA PHE A 74 -0.75 -7.06 -4.33
C PHE A 74 -2.05 -6.99 -3.55
N ILE A 75 -3.05 -7.74 -4.01
CA ILE A 75 -4.20 -8.11 -3.21
C ILE A 75 -4.12 -9.62 -3.01
N CYS A 76 -3.89 -10.07 -1.78
CA CYS A 76 -3.73 -11.46 -1.44
C CYS A 76 -4.96 -11.99 -0.70
N HIS A 77 -5.28 -13.25 -0.91
CA HIS A 77 -6.25 -13.93 -0.06
C HIS A 77 -5.69 -14.07 1.36
N LYS A 78 -4.39 -14.45 1.46
CA LYS A 78 -3.65 -14.52 2.72
C LYS A 78 -2.22 -14.03 2.52
N ILE A 79 -1.90 -12.86 3.07
CA ILE A 79 -0.63 -12.14 2.82
C ILE A 79 0.62 -12.82 3.38
N ASP A 80 0.48 -13.73 4.33
CA ASP A 80 1.57 -14.46 4.98
C ASP A 80 1.61 -15.94 4.60
N SER A 81 0.82 -16.36 3.62
CA SER A 81 0.90 -17.71 3.08
C SER A 81 2.23 -17.96 2.36
N LYS A 82 2.64 -19.22 2.27
CA LYS A 82 3.83 -19.59 1.50
C LYS A 82 3.74 -19.10 0.06
N GLU A 83 2.57 -19.24 -0.55
CA GLU A 83 2.30 -18.84 -1.92
C GLU A 83 2.39 -17.31 -2.11
N ALA A 84 1.98 -16.53 -1.10
CA ALA A 84 2.15 -15.08 -1.11
C ALA A 84 3.63 -14.69 -1.00
N LEU A 85 4.37 -15.30 -0.07
CA LEU A 85 5.80 -15.06 0.12
C LEU A 85 6.61 -15.45 -1.13
N ASP A 86 6.28 -16.57 -1.77
CA ASP A 86 6.89 -16.97 -3.05
C ASP A 86 6.62 -15.94 -4.15
N ALA A 87 5.39 -15.40 -4.21
CA ALA A 87 5.07 -14.35 -5.17
C ALA A 87 5.85 -13.06 -4.88
N TYR A 88 5.96 -12.63 -3.63
CA TYR A 88 6.76 -11.43 -3.26
C TYR A 88 8.21 -11.59 -3.70
N ARG A 89 8.82 -12.75 -3.46
CA ARG A 89 10.17 -13.05 -3.91
C ARG A 89 10.29 -12.93 -5.43
N VAL A 90 9.42 -13.59 -6.18
CA VAL A 90 9.45 -13.56 -7.65
C VAL A 90 9.32 -12.14 -8.18
N PHE A 91 8.39 -11.35 -7.65
CA PHE A 91 8.23 -9.97 -8.07
C PHE A 91 9.41 -9.09 -7.68
N ALA A 92 10.01 -9.28 -6.49
CA ALA A 92 11.21 -8.53 -6.10
C ALA A 92 12.39 -8.84 -7.03
N GLU A 93 12.54 -10.07 -7.51
CA GLU A 93 13.57 -10.47 -8.44
C GLU A 93 13.35 -9.92 -9.87
N GLU A 94 12.10 -9.72 -10.29
CA GLU A 94 11.79 -9.31 -11.68
C GLU A 94 11.50 -7.80 -11.82
N LEU A 95 11.12 -7.09 -10.76
CA LEU A 95 10.84 -5.66 -10.79
C LEU A 95 12.11 -4.84 -10.51
N GLU A 96 12.55 -4.07 -11.48
CA GLU A 96 13.78 -3.29 -11.38
C GLU A 96 13.57 -1.93 -10.73
N GLY A 97 14.47 -1.55 -9.82
CA GLY A 97 14.52 -0.19 -9.24
C GLY A 97 13.26 0.21 -8.47
N ILE A 98 12.50 -0.74 -7.95
CA ILE A 98 11.34 -0.44 -7.09
C ILE A 98 11.79 0.01 -5.70
N ALA A 99 10.98 0.86 -5.08
CA ALA A 99 11.15 1.25 -3.68
C ALA A 99 10.72 0.12 -2.73
N GLY A 100 9.67 -0.59 -3.10
CA GLY A 100 9.10 -1.71 -2.36
C GLY A 100 7.73 -2.10 -2.87
N MET A 101 7.05 -2.94 -2.10
CA MET A 101 5.74 -3.49 -2.47
C MET A 101 4.71 -3.32 -1.35
N LEU A 102 3.44 -3.28 -1.74
CA LEU A 102 2.28 -3.19 -0.85
C LEU A 102 1.52 -4.52 -0.90
N ALA A 103 1.24 -5.11 0.26
CA ALA A 103 0.41 -6.31 0.36
C ALA A 103 -0.91 -5.97 1.08
N VAL A 104 -2.01 -6.10 0.37
CA VAL A 104 -3.36 -5.90 0.89
C VAL A 104 -4.01 -7.26 1.06
N GLN A 105 -4.45 -7.61 2.26
CA GLN A 105 -5.24 -8.81 2.47
C GLN A 105 -6.70 -8.55 2.08
N TYR A 106 -7.28 -9.46 1.31
CA TYR A 106 -8.70 -9.37 1.03
C TYR A 106 -9.51 -9.71 2.29
N SER A 107 -10.32 -8.77 2.72
CA SER A 107 -11.27 -8.87 3.84
C SER A 107 -10.72 -9.54 5.13
N PRO A 108 -10.20 -8.74 6.05
CA PRO A 108 -10.10 -7.28 6.02
C PRO A 108 -8.82 -6.81 5.31
N TYR A 109 -8.90 -5.66 4.64
CA TYR A 109 -7.75 -5.12 3.88
C TYR A 109 -6.55 -4.74 4.75
N ASN A 110 -6.76 -4.51 6.03
CA ASN A 110 -5.71 -4.29 7.03
C ASN A 110 -5.32 -5.56 7.81
N GLY A 111 -5.67 -6.74 7.32
CA GLY A 111 -5.47 -8.01 8.05
C GLY A 111 -4.02 -8.33 8.42
N GLY A 112 -3.06 -7.70 7.77
CA GLY A 112 -1.64 -7.81 8.13
C GLY A 112 -1.19 -6.87 9.25
N TYR A 113 -2.01 -5.95 9.71
CA TYR A 113 -1.78 -5.02 10.81
C TYR A 113 -0.45 -4.23 10.74
N GLY A 114 0.01 -3.91 9.54
CA GLY A 114 1.25 -3.17 9.33
C GLY A 114 2.52 -4.02 9.26
N LYS A 115 2.40 -5.35 9.23
CA LYS A 115 3.54 -6.27 9.14
C LYS A 115 4.39 -5.98 7.90
N VAL A 116 5.69 -6.03 8.08
CA VAL A 116 6.69 -5.88 7.02
C VAL A 116 7.32 -7.24 6.75
N PHE A 117 7.32 -7.62 5.47
CA PHE A 117 8.08 -8.77 4.96
C PHE A 117 9.28 -8.25 4.19
N TRP A 118 10.41 -8.94 4.28
CA TRP A 118 11.61 -8.62 3.55
C TRP A 118 11.90 -9.72 2.54
N VAL A 119 12.12 -9.33 1.29
CA VAL A 119 12.53 -10.23 0.21
C VAL A 119 13.72 -9.61 -0.52
N LYS A 120 14.48 -10.42 -1.26
CA LYS A 120 15.67 -9.93 -1.97
C LYS A 120 15.41 -9.77 -3.45
N ASP A 121 15.94 -8.69 -4.02
CA ASP A 121 16.03 -8.56 -5.47
C ASP A 121 17.16 -9.44 -6.04
N ARG A 122 17.32 -9.47 -7.36
CA ARG A 122 18.40 -10.25 -8.02
C ARG A 122 19.81 -9.82 -7.63
N LYS A 123 19.98 -8.60 -7.12
CA LYS A 123 21.26 -8.06 -6.68
C LYS A 123 21.54 -8.32 -5.19
N GLY A 124 20.61 -8.98 -4.51
CA GLY A 124 20.68 -9.26 -3.08
C GLY A 124 20.22 -8.13 -2.17
N ASN A 125 19.67 -7.04 -2.72
CA ASN A 125 19.17 -5.94 -1.91
C ASN A 125 17.82 -6.31 -1.27
N ASP A 126 17.61 -5.89 -0.03
CA ASP A 126 16.38 -6.08 0.69
C ASP A 126 15.28 -5.15 0.18
N ILE A 127 14.15 -5.73 -0.18
CA ILE A 127 12.95 -5.07 -0.68
C ILE A 127 11.82 -5.26 0.33
N PRO A 128 11.23 -4.20 0.89
CA PRO A 128 10.13 -4.32 1.81
C PRO A 128 8.82 -4.63 1.09
N VAL A 129 8.02 -5.50 1.68
CA VAL A 129 6.61 -5.72 1.34
C VAL A 129 5.81 -5.36 2.57
N ILE A 130 5.01 -4.30 2.51
CA ILE A 130 4.30 -3.77 3.66
C ILE A 130 2.80 -4.05 3.59
N SER A 131 2.21 -4.50 4.69
CA SER A 131 0.77 -4.66 4.81
C SER A 131 0.10 -3.43 5.40
N ALA A 132 -1.20 -3.24 5.10
CA ALA A 132 -1.95 -2.15 5.69
C ALA A 132 -2.15 -2.37 7.20
N ARG A 133 -1.95 -1.30 8.00
CA ARG A 133 -2.18 -1.31 9.43
C ARG A 133 -3.59 -0.84 9.78
N GLY A 134 -4.08 0.19 9.12
CA GLY A 134 -5.42 0.72 9.28
C GLY A 134 -6.22 0.72 7.99
N GLN A 135 -7.54 0.86 8.10
CA GLN A 135 -8.39 1.08 6.94
C GLN A 135 -9.52 2.06 7.25
N ILE A 136 -9.70 3.03 6.37
CA ILE A 136 -10.86 3.93 6.38
C ILE A 136 -11.96 3.28 5.56
N TRP A 137 -12.95 2.70 6.26
CA TRP A 137 -14.06 1.98 5.63
C TRP A 137 -15.33 2.12 6.46
N ALA A 138 -16.41 2.62 5.86
CA ALA A 138 -17.65 2.94 6.54
C ALA A 138 -18.42 1.72 7.09
N ASN A 139 -18.25 0.54 6.50
CA ASN A 139 -19.07 -0.64 6.78
C ASN A 139 -18.31 -1.76 7.50
N GLN A 140 -17.10 -1.50 7.99
CA GLN A 140 -16.31 -2.50 8.69
C GLN A 140 -15.84 -1.97 10.04
N GLU A 141 -16.63 -2.19 11.04
CA GLU A 141 -16.25 -1.95 12.45
C GLU A 141 -15.42 -3.13 12.94
N LYS A 142 -14.12 -3.05 12.74
CA LYS A 142 -13.13 -3.99 13.27
C LYS A 142 -11.93 -3.21 13.76
N GLU A 143 -11.08 -3.87 14.53
CA GLU A 143 -9.84 -3.30 15.02
C GLU A 143 -9.06 -2.57 13.90
N LYS A 144 -8.65 -1.33 14.16
CA LYS A 144 -7.95 -0.45 13.21
C LYS A 144 -8.70 -0.24 11.87
N SER A 145 -10.01 -0.31 11.92
CA SER A 145 -10.91 -0.04 10.79
C SER A 145 -12.03 0.88 11.26
N GLY A 146 -12.44 1.84 10.44
CA GLY A 146 -13.53 2.73 10.82
C GLY A 146 -13.56 4.04 10.03
N THR A 147 -14.19 5.04 10.65
CA THR A 147 -14.32 6.38 10.11
C THR A 147 -12.97 7.12 10.06
N PRO A 148 -12.87 8.22 9.30
CA PRO A 148 -11.65 9.04 9.29
C PRO A 148 -11.17 9.49 10.67
N SER A 149 -12.07 9.86 11.58
CA SER A 149 -11.69 10.28 12.93
C SER A 149 -11.24 9.12 13.81
N GLN A 150 -11.89 7.96 13.72
CA GLN A 150 -11.45 6.76 14.44
C GLN A 150 -10.06 6.32 13.99
N ILE A 151 -9.79 6.33 12.69
CA ILE A 151 -8.48 5.98 12.16
C ILE A 151 -7.43 7.04 12.51
N ALA A 152 -7.76 8.34 12.50
CA ALA A 152 -6.85 9.37 12.97
C ALA A 152 -6.46 9.17 14.45
N ALA A 153 -7.42 8.78 15.29
CA ALA A 153 -7.13 8.46 16.70
C ALA A 153 -6.16 7.28 16.83
N VAL A 154 -6.36 6.20 16.08
CA VAL A 154 -5.44 5.05 16.06
C VAL A 154 -4.03 5.45 15.60
N ILE A 155 -3.91 6.27 14.55
CA ILE A 155 -2.60 6.73 14.05
C ILE A 155 -1.91 7.62 15.09
N ASN A 156 -2.64 8.50 15.77
CA ASN A 156 -2.12 9.37 16.82
C ASN A 156 -1.66 8.56 18.05
N GLU A 157 -2.39 7.52 18.40
CA GLU A 157 -2.00 6.58 19.45
C GLU A 157 -0.73 5.83 19.08
N ASP A 158 -0.66 5.27 17.85
CA ASP A 158 0.54 4.63 17.32
C ASP A 158 1.77 5.56 17.33
N ALA A 159 1.59 6.84 17.03
CA ALA A 159 2.66 7.84 17.06
C ALA A 159 3.15 8.15 18.49
N THR A 160 2.31 7.97 19.49
CA THR A 160 2.64 8.17 20.90
C THR A 160 3.27 6.93 21.52
N ASN A 161 2.69 5.76 21.29
CA ASN A 161 3.05 4.50 21.95
C ASN A 161 4.13 3.71 21.21
N LYS A 162 4.58 4.19 20.06
CA LYS A 162 5.44 3.52 19.08
C LYS A 162 4.79 2.26 18.50
N ILE A 163 4.86 2.15 17.20
CA ILE A 163 4.44 0.95 16.47
C ILE A 163 5.40 -0.19 16.83
N PRO A 164 4.91 -1.43 17.05
CA PRO A 164 5.76 -2.58 17.30
C PRO A 164 6.86 -2.74 16.26
N GLU A 165 7.98 -3.31 16.67
CA GLU A 165 9.08 -3.58 15.74
C GLU A 165 8.63 -4.50 14.60
N GLY A 166 9.05 -4.19 13.38
CA GLY A 166 8.63 -4.94 12.18
C GLY A 166 7.26 -4.58 11.65
N GLU A 167 6.62 -3.53 12.18
CA GLU A 167 5.36 -2.99 11.69
C GLU A 167 5.53 -1.55 11.18
N ILE A 168 4.56 -1.09 10.37
CA ILE A 168 4.56 0.23 9.77
C ILE A 168 3.16 0.83 9.71
N ALA A 169 3.05 2.16 9.86
CA ALA A 169 1.81 2.89 9.71
C ALA A 169 1.49 3.14 8.23
N TRP A 170 0.68 2.28 7.64
CA TRP A 170 0.06 2.51 6.34
C TRP A 170 -1.43 2.22 6.44
N THR A 171 -2.23 3.16 5.97
CA THR A 171 -3.69 3.07 6.02
C THR A 171 -4.26 3.02 4.61
N ILE A 172 -5.06 2.00 4.32
CA ILE A 172 -5.81 1.91 3.07
C ILE A 172 -7.15 2.64 3.20
N VAL A 173 -7.59 3.27 2.12
CA VAL A 173 -8.87 3.95 2.06
C VAL A 173 -9.77 3.31 1.04
N HIS A 174 -10.98 2.96 1.46
CA HIS A 174 -12.01 2.46 0.56
C HIS A 174 -12.75 3.64 -0.09
N ALA A 175 -12.40 3.96 -1.33
CA ALA A 175 -12.84 5.17 -2.02
C ALA A 175 -14.37 5.27 -2.24
N TRP A 176 -15.09 4.15 -2.20
CA TRP A 176 -16.55 4.11 -2.34
C TRP A 176 -17.30 4.25 -1.02
N SER A 177 -16.60 4.18 0.12
CA SER A 177 -17.24 4.37 1.43
C SER A 177 -17.85 5.75 1.54
N ARG A 178 -19.06 5.81 2.07
CA ARG A 178 -19.76 7.04 2.41
C ARG A 178 -19.70 7.27 3.91
N PHE A 179 -19.32 8.48 4.30
CA PHE A 179 -19.25 8.92 5.70
C PHE A 179 -20.23 10.08 5.90
N GLU A 180 -21.52 9.87 5.58
CA GLU A 180 -22.56 10.91 5.65
C GLU A 180 -22.85 11.34 7.09
N LYS A 181 -22.68 10.42 8.03
CA LYS A 181 -22.73 10.70 9.47
C LYS A 181 -21.64 9.87 10.11
N GLU A 182 -20.83 10.49 10.93
CA GLU A 182 -20.03 9.73 11.86
C GLU A 182 -20.95 9.03 12.87
N SER A 183 -20.50 7.91 13.40
CA SER A 183 -21.21 7.23 14.49
C SER A 183 -21.40 8.19 15.66
N LYS A 184 -22.38 7.96 16.52
CA LYS A 184 -22.65 8.80 17.71
C LYS A 184 -21.44 8.99 18.62
N ASP A 185 -20.43 8.14 18.46
CA ASP A 185 -19.19 8.15 19.26
C ASP A 185 -18.05 8.93 18.62
N SER A 186 -18.25 9.53 17.43
CA SER A 186 -17.20 10.30 16.80
C SER A 186 -17.12 11.71 17.38
N ILE A 187 -15.91 12.07 17.84
CA ILE A 187 -15.62 13.33 18.51
C ILE A 187 -15.62 14.52 17.54
N VAL A 188 -15.58 14.26 16.24
CA VAL A 188 -15.41 15.29 15.20
C VAL A 188 -16.36 15.09 14.05
N SER A 189 -17.14 16.12 13.74
CA SER A 189 -18.04 16.15 12.58
C SER A 189 -17.25 16.24 11.27
N ALA A 190 -17.84 15.72 10.18
CA ALA A 190 -17.30 15.93 8.84
C ALA A 190 -17.05 17.42 8.57
N PRO A 191 -16.00 17.79 7.83
CA PRO A 191 -15.75 19.18 7.47
C PRO A 191 -17.00 19.80 6.87
N GLN A 192 -17.45 20.92 7.40
CA GLN A 192 -18.74 21.59 7.06
C GLN A 192 -18.92 21.86 5.56
N ASN A 193 -17.83 21.92 4.79
CA ASN A 193 -17.83 22.19 3.35
C ASN A 193 -17.68 20.94 2.47
N SER A 194 -17.70 19.72 3.04
CA SER A 194 -17.59 18.51 2.23
C SER A 194 -18.94 18.19 1.59
N ARG A 195 -19.10 18.55 0.33
CA ARG A 195 -20.26 18.14 -0.47
C ARG A 195 -20.26 16.67 -0.86
N SER A 196 -19.13 15.98 -0.70
CA SER A 196 -18.98 14.56 -0.98
C SER A 196 -18.10 13.90 0.06
N PRO A 197 -18.65 13.12 0.96
CA PRO A 197 -17.90 12.35 1.96
C PRO A 197 -17.26 11.08 1.36
N ARG A 198 -17.01 11.06 0.05
CA ARG A 198 -16.40 9.95 -0.70
C ARG A 198 -15.07 10.36 -1.33
N GLY A 199 -14.39 9.41 -1.90
CA GLY A 199 -13.15 9.62 -2.65
C GLY A 199 -12.03 10.12 -1.76
N VAL A 200 -11.47 11.27 -2.08
CA VAL A 200 -10.34 11.85 -1.32
C VAL A 200 -10.75 12.60 -0.06
N THR A 201 -12.02 12.97 0.09
CA THR A 201 -12.52 13.73 1.26
C THR A 201 -12.25 13.03 2.58
N PRO A 202 -12.48 11.71 2.75
CA PRO A 202 -12.15 10.98 3.97
C PRO A 202 -10.66 11.02 4.31
N VAL A 203 -9.78 11.05 3.31
CA VAL A 203 -8.34 11.16 3.50
C VAL A 203 -7.97 12.52 4.08
N TYR A 204 -8.49 13.60 3.48
CA TYR A 204 -8.25 14.96 3.99
C TYR A 204 -8.79 15.14 5.40
N TRP A 205 -9.96 14.61 5.68
CA TRP A 205 -10.56 14.65 6.99
C TRP A 205 -9.70 13.90 8.04
N CYS A 206 -9.31 12.67 7.76
CA CYS A 206 -8.38 11.94 8.62
C CYS A 206 -7.09 12.75 8.83
N LYS A 207 -6.48 13.28 7.75
CA LYS A 207 -5.25 14.06 7.81
C LYS A 207 -5.36 15.30 8.70
N GLN A 208 -6.49 16.00 8.69
CA GLN A 208 -6.72 17.19 9.54
C GLN A 208 -6.73 16.88 11.04
N LEU A 209 -7.01 15.64 11.41
CA LEU A 209 -7.10 15.17 12.78
C LEU A 209 -5.81 14.49 13.29
N LEU A 210 -4.79 14.39 12.42
CA LEU A 210 -3.51 13.81 12.81
C LEU A 210 -2.72 14.76 13.71
N ASP A 211 -2.05 14.18 14.72
CA ASP A 211 -1.11 14.88 15.59
C ASP A 211 0.04 15.45 14.74
N LYS A 212 0.59 16.59 15.16
CA LYS A 212 1.74 17.25 14.52
C LYS A 212 2.99 16.37 14.45
N LYS A 213 3.08 15.32 15.27
CA LYS A 213 4.15 14.33 15.24
C LYS A 213 4.04 13.38 14.05
N VAL A 214 2.85 13.24 13.45
CA VAL A 214 2.61 12.34 12.32
C VAL A 214 3.00 13.03 11.02
N GLN A 215 3.96 12.46 10.31
CA GLN A 215 4.34 12.90 8.99
C GLN A 215 3.68 12.01 7.93
N VAL A 216 2.83 12.60 7.10
CA VAL A 216 2.26 11.90 5.94
C VAL A 216 3.19 12.07 4.75
N VAL A 217 3.64 10.96 4.18
CA VAL A 217 4.57 10.91 3.03
C VAL A 217 3.99 10.10 1.88
N PRO A 218 4.46 10.28 0.62
CA PRO A 218 4.14 9.39 -0.49
C PRO A 218 4.59 7.96 -0.20
N VAL A 219 3.93 6.99 -0.83
CA VAL A 219 4.20 5.57 -0.55
C VAL A 219 5.60 5.14 -0.94
N ASP A 220 6.13 5.64 -2.03
CA ASP A 220 7.51 5.36 -2.47
C ASP A 220 8.54 5.94 -1.50
N GLU A 221 8.32 7.16 -1.00
CA GLU A 221 9.15 7.75 0.06
C GLU A 221 9.11 6.92 1.35
N LEU A 222 7.92 6.45 1.75
CA LEU A 222 7.76 5.58 2.91
C LEU A 222 8.59 4.30 2.77
N LEU A 223 8.51 3.65 1.61
CA LEU A 223 9.23 2.42 1.31
C LEU A 223 10.76 2.65 1.28
N TRP A 224 11.23 3.76 0.70
CA TRP A 224 12.65 4.13 0.72
C TRP A 224 13.17 4.42 2.14
N ARG A 225 12.44 5.17 2.94
CA ARG A 225 12.79 5.45 4.35
C ARG A 225 12.91 4.15 5.15
N LEU A 226 12.01 3.20 4.92
CA LEU A 226 12.03 1.90 5.57
C LEU A 226 13.27 1.10 5.20
N ARG A 227 13.65 1.07 3.91
CA ARG A 227 14.89 0.42 3.44
C ARG A 227 16.14 1.04 4.05
N ILE A 228 16.25 2.35 4.05
CA ILE A 228 17.41 3.05 4.66
C ILE A 228 17.53 2.70 6.14
N LYS A 229 16.41 2.69 6.87
CA LYS A 229 16.40 2.31 8.28
C LYS A 229 16.87 0.87 8.49
N HIS A 230 16.43 -0.05 7.65
CA HIS A 230 16.81 -1.46 7.70
C HIS A 230 18.30 -1.66 7.44
N ILE A 231 18.85 -1.08 6.38
CA ILE A 231 20.27 -1.16 6.03
C ILE A 231 21.16 -0.60 7.15
N ASN A 232 20.80 0.55 7.72
CA ASN A 232 21.56 1.17 8.80
C ASN A 232 21.58 0.31 10.08
N ARG A 233 20.50 -0.40 10.35
CA ARG A 233 20.40 -1.32 11.48
C ARG A 233 21.31 -2.53 11.30
N ASP A 234 21.27 -3.16 10.14
CA ASP A 234 22.09 -4.32 9.84
C ASP A 234 23.58 -3.99 9.86
N SER A 235 23.94 -2.78 9.39
CA SER A 235 25.31 -2.28 9.47
C SER A 235 25.76 -2.09 10.93
N ALA A 236 24.89 -1.61 11.81
CA ALA A 236 25.21 -1.42 13.23
C ALA A 236 25.36 -2.75 13.98
N ILE A 237 24.59 -3.79 13.60
CA ILE A 237 24.69 -5.13 14.21
C ILE A 237 25.98 -5.83 13.77
N ASN A 238 26.40 -5.68 12.50
CA ASN A 238 27.60 -6.31 11.96
C ASN A 238 28.92 -5.59 12.36
N SER A 239 28.84 -4.45 13.04
CA SER A 239 29.98 -3.65 13.50
C SER A 239 30.35 -3.90 14.97
N ASN A 240 29.57 -4.71 15.68
CA ASN A 240 29.79 -5.14 17.07
C ASN A 240 30.20 -6.61 17.12
#